data_d64a6505b32dc40e9557053c01e8970a
#
_entry.id   d64a6505b32dc40e9557053c01e8970a
#
_cell.length_a   1.000
_cell.length_b   1.000
_cell.length_c   1.000
_cell.angle_alpha   90.00
_cell.angle_beta   90.00
_cell.angle_gamma   90.00
#
_symmetry.space_group_name_H-M   'P 1'
#
loop_
_entity.id
_entity.type
_entity.pdbx_description
1 polymer ?
#
loop_
_entity_poly.entity_id
_entity_poly.type
_entity_poly.pdbx_seq_one_letter_code
_entity_poly.pdbx_strand_id
1 'polypeptide(L)'
;MRIWNRRVLRFIIPGMAVLIGALAADIRWNPPRRFDAPLPAIQASSDPQTIARGDYLVHGPARCADCHGDARQRDAIARGEKVPLSGGIHEDTFLGRIVFPNITPDPQTGIGALSDGQLARFLRTGINHRGEYGLPFMDYRTISPA
;
A
#
# COMPACT_ATOMS: atom_id res chain seq x y z
N MET A 1 16.38 9.07 -44.72
CA MET A 1 16.25 9.86 -43.47
C MET A 1 17.41 9.53 -42.57
N ARG A 2 18.50 10.31 -42.63
CA ARG A 2 19.71 10.15 -41.81
C ARG A 2 19.59 11.08 -40.63
N ILE A 3 19.13 10.58 -39.48
CA ILE A 3 18.63 11.48 -38.44
C ILE A 3 19.54 11.68 -37.26
N TRP A 4 20.74 11.11 -37.20
CA TRP A 4 21.61 11.54 -36.09
C TRP A 4 23.09 11.51 -36.46
N ASN A 5 23.69 12.73 -36.38
CA ASN A 5 25.10 12.94 -36.58
C ASN A 5 25.88 12.20 -35.47
N ARG A 6 26.80 11.33 -35.82
CA ARG A 6 27.66 10.56 -34.89
C ARG A 6 28.34 11.43 -33.82
N ARG A 7 28.55 12.72 -34.11
CA ARG A 7 29.10 13.69 -33.16
C ARG A 7 28.12 14.00 -32.03
N VAL A 8 26.82 14.12 -32.30
CA VAL A 8 25.78 14.40 -31.31
C VAL A 8 25.61 13.17 -30.36
N LEU A 9 25.67 11.97 -30.93
CA LEU A 9 25.55 10.73 -30.13
C LEU A 9 26.70 10.53 -29.13
N ARG A 10 27.91 11.01 -29.47
CA ARG A 10 29.09 10.94 -28.60
C ARG A 10 28.98 11.78 -27.33
N PHE A 11 28.13 12.80 -27.31
CA PHE A 11 27.90 13.64 -26.13
C PHE A 11 26.61 13.26 -25.39
N ILE A 12 25.57 12.80 -26.10
CA ILE A 12 24.30 12.42 -25.49
C ILE A 12 24.44 11.15 -24.64
N ILE A 13 25.13 10.13 -25.16
CA ILE A 13 25.28 8.85 -24.42
C ILE A 13 26.00 9.02 -23.08
N PRO A 14 27.21 9.66 -23.01
CA PRO A 14 27.85 9.86 -21.71
C PRO A 14 27.08 10.83 -20.82
N GLY A 15 26.44 11.86 -21.34
CA GLY A 15 25.58 12.75 -20.56
C GLY A 15 24.40 12.02 -19.91
N MET A 16 23.75 11.13 -20.67
CA MET A 16 22.66 10.30 -20.15
C MET A 16 23.15 9.27 -19.13
N ALA A 17 24.31 8.69 -19.34
CA ALA A 17 24.93 7.77 -18.36
C ALA A 17 25.25 8.47 -17.02
N VAL A 18 25.77 9.70 -17.08
CA VAL A 18 26.02 10.53 -15.88
C VAL A 18 24.72 10.88 -15.17
N LEU A 19 23.67 11.25 -15.91
CA LEU A 19 22.37 11.56 -15.32
C LEU A 19 21.73 10.35 -14.64
N ILE A 20 21.78 9.18 -15.29
CA ILE A 20 21.28 7.92 -14.73
C ILE A 20 22.09 7.54 -13.48
N GLY A 21 23.42 7.69 -13.54
CA GLY A 21 24.30 7.43 -12.39
C GLY A 21 24.01 8.36 -11.22
N ALA A 22 23.80 9.64 -11.47
CA ALA A 22 23.44 10.63 -10.45
C ALA A 22 22.08 10.31 -9.82
N LEU A 23 21.09 9.96 -10.64
CA LEU A 23 19.76 9.57 -10.16
C LEU A 23 19.80 8.27 -9.34
N ALA A 24 20.56 7.28 -9.78
CA ALA A 24 20.75 6.04 -9.04
C ALA A 24 21.47 6.28 -7.70
N ALA A 25 22.46 7.16 -7.69
CA ALA A 25 23.13 7.59 -6.48
C ALA A 25 22.19 8.34 -5.53
N ASP A 26 21.38 9.25 -6.03
CA ASP A 26 20.39 9.97 -5.23
C ASP A 26 19.38 9.01 -4.58
N ILE A 27 18.84 8.05 -5.32
CA ILE A 27 17.93 7.02 -4.80
C ILE A 27 18.62 6.16 -3.72
N ARG A 28 19.93 5.89 -3.89
CA ARG A 28 20.71 5.06 -2.95
C ARG A 28 21.04 5.78 -1.66
N TRP A 29 21.31 7.09 -1.72
CA TRP A 29 21.73 7.89 -0.56
C TRP A 29 20.61 8.69 0.10
N ASN A 30 19.51 8.90 -0.58
CA ASN A 30 18.30 9.53 -0.02
C ASN A 30 17.23 8.47 0.24
N PRO A 31 17.24 7.80 1.39
CA PRO A 31 16.20 6.82 1.72
C PRO A 31 14.82 7.48 1.73
N PRO A 32 13.75 6.72 1.51
CA PRO A 32 12.40 7.26 1.52
C PRO A 32 12.14 8.08 2.79
N ARG A 33 11.53 9.24 2.61
CA ARG A 33 11.22 10.15 3.73
C ARG A 33 10.34 9.43 4.74
N ARG A 34 10.74 9.48 6.00
CA ARG A 34 9.91 9.04 7.11
C ARG A 34 9.17 10.23 7.68
N PHE A 35 7.91 10.00 7.96
CA PHE A 35 7.00 10.99 8.52
C PHE A 35 6.79 10.67 10.00
N ASP A 36 7.05 11.64 10.84
CA ASP A 36 6.73 11.56 12.27
C ASP A 36 5.28 11.98 12.47
N ALA A 37 4.37 11.01 12.40
CA ALA A 37 2.97 11.22 12.68
C ALA A 37 2.62 10.53 14.00
N PRO A 38 1.99 11.25 14.95
CA PRO A 38 1.66 10.69 16.26
C PRO A 38 0.70 9.51 16.13
N LEU A 39 0.86 8.53 17.03
CA LEU A 39 -0.05 7.41 17.13
C LEU A 39 -1.34 7.88 17.82
N PRO A 40 -2.51 7.68 17.22
CA PRO A 40 -3.77 7.92 17.93
C PRO A 40 -3.88 7.04 19.17
N ALA A 41 -4.36 7.59 20.27
CA ALA A 41 -4.65 6.85 21.51
C ALA A 41 -5.96 6.07 21.36
N ILE A 42 -5.95 5.06 20.49
CA ILE A 42 -7.10 4.21 20.19
C ILE A 42 -6.77 2.78 20.61
N GLN A 43 -7.75 2.11 21.18
CA GLN A 43 -7.73 0.68 21.46
C GLN A 43 -8.96 0.04 20.83
N ALA A 44 -8.78 -1.17 20.29
CA ALA A 44 -9.87 -1.95 19.77
C ALA A 44 -10.88 -2.29 20.88
N SER A 45 -12.15 -2.20 20.55
CA SER A 45 -13.22 -2.56 21.48
C SER A 45 -13.35 -4.07 21.60
N SER A 46 -13.62 -4.54 22.82
CA SER A 46 -14.05 -5.92 23.08
C SER A 46 -15.58 -6.10 23.03
N ASP A 47 -16.32 -5.02 22.84
CA ASP A 47 -17.78 -5.08 22.74
C ASP A 47 -18.23 -5.81 21.47
N PRO A 48 -19.05 -6.88 21.60
CA PRO A 48 -19.49 -7.69 20.46
C PRO A 48 -20.23 -6.89 19.38
N GLN A 49 -21.00 -5.87 19.75
CA GLN A 49 -21.73 -5.05 18.79
C GLN A 49 -20.79 -4.17 17.97
N THR A 50 -19.78 -3.60 18.62
CA THR A 50 -18.73 -2.82 17.94
C THR A 50 -17.91 -3.70 16.98
N ILE A 51 -17.56 -4.92 17.42
CA ILE A 51 -16.85 -5.91 16.57
C ILE A 51 -17.71 -6.27 15.36
N ALA A 52 -19.00 -6.61 15.56
CA ALA A 52 -19.91 -6.94 14.46
C ALA A 52 -20.08 -5.76 13.49
N ARG A 53 -20.12 -4.52 14.01
CA ARG A 53 -20.15 -3.32 13.16
C ARG A 53 -18.87 -3.18 12.34
N GLY A 54 -17.71 -3.43 12.93
CA GLY A 54 -16.42 -3.41 12.23
C GLY A 54 -16.37 -4.46 11.13
N ASP A 55 -16.81 -5.67 11.42
CA ASP A 55 -16.88 -6.78 10.45
C ASP A 55 -17.77 -6.42 9.26
N TYR A 56 -18.95 -5.85 9.53
CA TYR A 56 -19.85 -5.36 8.48
C TYR A 56 -19.19 -4.29 7.60
N LEU A 57 -18.47 -3.33 8.21
CA LEU A 57 -17.83 -2.26 7.46
C LEU A 57 -16.73 -2.81 6.55
N VAL A 58 -15.90 -3.71 7.05
CA VAL A 58 -14.76 -4.29 6.33
C VAL A 58 -15.21 -5.15 5.14
N HIS A 59 -16.22 -5.98 5.34
CA HIS A 59 -16.70 -6.91 4.30
C HIS A 59 -17.82 -6.34 3.43
N GLY A 60 -18.39 -5.20 3.80
CA GLY A 60 -19.44 -4.50 3.06
C GLY A 60 -18.96 -3.18 2.45
N PRO A 61 -19.34 -2.04 3.04
CA PRO A 61 -19.15 -0.73 2.38
C PRO A 61 -17.69 -0.37 2.08
N ALA A 62 -16.74 -0.78 2.92
CA ALA A 62 -15.32 -0.49 2.72
C ALA A 62 -14.66 -1.37 1.64
N ARG A 63 -15.31 -2.46 1.21
CA ARG A 63 -14.87 -3.33 0.11
C ARG A 63 -13.41 -3.81 0.23
N CYS A 64 -12.94 -4.06 1.44
CA CYS A 64 -11.54 -4.45 1.67
C CYS A 64 -11.16 -5.74 0.93
N ALA A 65 -12.14 -6.65 0.73
CA ALA A 65 -11.94 -7.91 0.02
C ALA A 65 -11.59 -7.75 -1.46
N ASP A 66 -11.98 -6.65 -2.11
CA ASP A 66 -11.69 -6.44 -3.54
C ASP A 66 -10.18 -6.41 -3.82
N CYS A 67 -9.41 -5.87 -2.87
CA CYS A 67 -7.96 -5.83 -2.95
C CYS A 67 -7.29 -6.85 -2.02
N HIS A 68 -7.76 -6.96 -0.77
CA HIS A 68 -7.12 -7.75 0.28
C HIS A 68 -7.69 -9.16 0.46
N GLY A 69 -8.71 -9.55 -0.31
CA GLY A 69 -9.30 -10.89 -0.27
C GLY A 69 -8.32 -11.98 -0.69
N ASP A 70 -8.66 -13.22 -0.39
CA ASP A 70 -7.89 -14.38 -0.85
C ASP A 70 -7.93 -14.46 -2.38
N ALA A 71 -6.78 -14.31 -3.02
CA ALA A 71 -6.66 -14.33 -4.48
C ALA A 71 -7.18 -15.63 -5.13
N ARG A 72 -7.28 -16.73 -4.36
CA ARG A 72 -7.84 -18.00 -4.82
C ARG A 72 -9.37 -18.01 -4.84
N GLN A 73 -10.00 -17.02 -4.21
CA GLN A 73 -11.45 -16.90 -4.04
C GLN A 73 -12.06 -15.71 -4.81
N ARG A 74 -11.45 -15.32 -5.93
CA ARG A 74 -11.91 -14.16 -6.73
C ARG A 74 -13.38 -14.24 -7.14
N ASP A 75 -13.87 -15.43 -7.48
CA ASP A 75 -15.27 -15.62 -7.87
C ASP A 75 -16.23 -15.40 -6.69
N ALA A 76 -15.85 -15.81 -5.48
CA ALA A 76 -16.61 -15.55 -4.26
C ALA A 76 -16.62 -14.05 -3.92
N ILE A 77 -15.50 -13.37 -4.06
CA ILE A 77 -15.41 -11.90 -3.90
C ILE A 77 -16.34 -11.20 -4.90
N ALA A 78 -16.31 -11.59 -6.17
CA ALA A 78 -17.18 -11.01 -7.20
C ALA A 78 -18.67 -11.20 -6.93
N ARG A 79 -19.06 -12.27 -6.22
CA ARG A 79 -20.44 -12.48 -5.76
C ARG A 79 -20.77 -11.75 -4.45
N GLY A 80 -19.82 -11.02 -3.86
CA GLY A 80 -20.02 -10.33 -2.58
C GLY A 80 -19.99 -11.26 -1.37
N GLU A 81 -19.44 -12.46 -1.50
CA GLU A 81 -19.31 -13.40 -0.39
C GLU A 81 -18.16 -12.98 0.56
N LYS A 82 -18.33 -13.27 1.84
CA LYS A 82 -17.30 -13.03 2.84
C LYS A 82 -16.17 -14.03 2.67
N VAL A 83 -14.97 -13.52 2.40
CA VAL A 83 -13.74 -14.31 2.24
C VAL A 83 -12.66 -13.85 3.23
N PRO A 84 -11.67 -14.70 3.54
CA PRO A 84 -10.50 -14.27 4.30
C PRO A 84 -9.76 -13.13 3.59
N LEU A 85 -9.28 -12.16 4.36
CA LEU A 85 -8.51 -11.03 3.84
C LEU A 85 -7.02 -11.34 3.79
N SER A 86 -6.67 -12.52 3.28
CA SER A 86 -5.31 -13.05 3.25
C SER A 86 -4.45 -12.51 2.12
N GLY A 87 -4.98 -11.63 1.28
CA GLY A 87 -4.24 -10.94 0.24
C GLY A 87 -3.90 -11.81 -0.97
N GLY A 88 -2.86 -11.40 -1.68
CA GLY A 88 -2.37 -12.09 -2.87
C GLY A 88 -3.01 -11.63 -4.19
N ILE A 89 -4.07 -10.83 -4.14
CA ILE A 89 -4.56 -10.11 -5.32
C ILE A 89 -3.48 -9.12 -5.76
N HIS A 90 -3.31 -8.94 -7.04
CA HIS A 90 -2.29 -8.04 -7.58
C HIS A 90 -2.82 -7.24 -8.77
N GLU A 91 -2.18 -6.08 -8.98
CA GLU A 91 -2.35 -5.22 -10.14
C GLU A 91 -1.02 -5.08 -10.87
N ASP A 92 -1.03 -5.34 -12.18
CA ASP A 92 0.13 -5.11 -13.03
C ASP A 92 0.09 -3.67 -13.56
N THR A 93 1.11 -2.88 -13.24
CA THR A 93 1.26 -1.48 -13.63
C THR A 93 2.51 -1.30 -14.49
N PHE A 94 2.65 -0.12 -15.12
CA PHE A 94 3.88 0.22 -15.87
C PHE A 94 5.13 0.33 -14.97
N LEU A 95 4.96 0.48 -13.65
CA LEU A 95 6.04 0.50 -12.66
C LEU A 95 6.35 -0.88 -12.05
N GLY A 96 5.57 -1.90 -12.42
CA GLY A 96 5.71 -3.25 -11.91
C GLY A 96 4.43 -3.80 -11.29
N ARG A 97 4.55 -4.98 -10.70
CA ARG A 97 3.44 -5.67 -10.05
C ARG A 97 3.28 -5.20 -8.61
N ILE A 98 2.08 -4.74 -8.26
CA ILE A 98 1.68 -4.38 -6.91
C ILE A 98 0.87 -5.53 -6.35
N VAL A 99 1.31 -6.11 -5.24
CA VAL A 99 0.59 -7.19 -4.55
C VAL A 99 -0.05 -6.61 -3.30
N PHE A 100 -1.37 -6.80 -3.16
CA PHE A 100 -2.08 -6.36 -1.97
C PHE A 100 -1.81 -7.32 -0.80
N PRO A 101 -1.42 -6.78 0.37
CA PRO A 101 -0.96 -7.59 1.48
C PRO A 101 -2.09 -8.30 2.22
N ASN A 102 -1.72 -9.31 3.00
CA ASN A 102 -2.54 -9.94 4.01
C ASN A 102 -2.87 -8.94 5.13
N ILE A 103 -4.15 -8.74 5.41
CA ILE A 103 -4.63 -7.88 6.52
C ILE A 103 -5.42 -8.68 7.56
N THR A 104 -5.23 -10.00 7.62
CA THR A 104 -5.77 -10.83 8.71
C THR A 104 -5.01 -10.59 10.02
N PRO A 105 -5.56 -11.01 11.19
CA PRO A 105 -4.88 -10.90 12.47
C PRO A 105 -3.63 -11.79 12.64
N ASP A 106 -3.18 -12.45 11.59
CA ASP A 106 -1.95 -13.26 11.65
C ASP A 106 -0.73 -12.38 11.98
N PRO A 107 0.05 -12.71 13.04
CA PRO A 107 1.16 -11.87 13.46
C PRO A 107 2.41 -11.99 12.59
N GLN A 108 2.51 -13.01 11.76
CA GLN A 108 3.70 -13.25 10.92
C GLN A 108 3.53 -12.69 9.50
N THR A 109 2.36 -12.88 8.91
CA THR A 109 2.11 -12.54 7.52
C THR A 109 1.05 -11.43 7.34
N GLY A 110 0.25 -11.16 8.37
CA GLY A 110 -0.81 -10.16 8.38
C GLY A 110 -0.49 -8.93 9.23
N ILE A 111 -1.52 -8.33 9.79
CA ILE A 111 -1.42 -7.11 10.59
C ILE A 111 -1.47 -7.37 12.10
N GLY A 112 -1.48 -8.64 12.55
CA GLY A 112 -1.65 -9.00 13.95
C GLY A 112 -0.51 -8.57 14.89
N ALA A 113 0.67 -8.20 14.34
CA ALA A 113 1.77 -7.64 15.13
C ALA A 113 1.69 -6.11 15.28
N LEU A 114 0.75 -5.43 14.60
CA LEU A 114 0.59 -3.98 14.69
C LEU A 114 -0.26 -3.61 15.90
N SER A 115 0.09 -2.50 16.57
CA SER A 115 -0.81 -1.93 17.58
C SER A 115 -2.02 -1.25 16.94
N ASP A 116 -3.11 -1.11 17.69
CA ASP A 116 -4.32 -0.43 17.25
C ASP A 116 -4.04 1.02 16.81
N GLY A 117 -3.16 1.72 17.53
CA GLY A 117 -2.71 3.06 17.16
C GLY A 117 -1.94 3.11 15.83
N GLN A 118 -1.11 2.09 15.54
CA GLN A 118 -0.39 2.00 14.26
C GLN A 118 -1.36 1.75 13.10
N LEU A 119 -2.33 0.86 13.29
CA LEU A 119 -3.35 0.58 12.31
C LEU A 119 -4.25 1.81 12.07
N ALA A 120 -4.70 2.46 13.15
CA ALA A 120 -5.52 3.66 13.06
C ALA A 120 -4.78 4.82 12.38
N ARG A 121 -3.49 5.02 12.67
CA ARG A 121 -2.66 6.01 11.96
C ARG A 121 -2.61 5.72 10.47
N PHE A 122 -2.33 4.48 10.10
CA PHE A 122 -2.26 4.10 8.69
C PHE A 122 -3.58 4.37 7.96
N LEU A 123 -4.70 3.95 8.52
CA LEU A 123 -6.03 4.16 7.95
C LEU A 123 -6.43 5.65 7.84
N ARG A 124 -5.91 6.51 8.72
CA ARG A 124 -6.24 7.95 8.72
C ARG A 124 -5.31 8.79 7.87
N THR A 125 -4.05 8.43 7.80
CA THR A 125 -3.00 9.29 7.23
C THR A 125 -2.23 8.66 6.08
N GLY A 126 -2.37 7.36 5.87
CA GLY A 126 -1.54 6.59 4.94
C GLY A 126 -0.12 6.32 5.43
N ILE A 127 0.22 6.69 6.69
CA ILE A 127 1.57 6.51 7.24
C ILE A 127 1.64 5.17 7.99
N ASN A 128 2.45 4.24 7.49
CA ASN A 128 2.59 2.90 8.03
C ASN A 128 3.39 2.87 9.35
N HIS A 129 3.54 1.68 9.95
CA HIS A 129 4.27 1.49 11.22
C HIS A 129 5.75 1.90 11.15
N ARG A 130 6.36 1.96 9.96
CA ARG A 130 7.74 2.41 9.75
C ARG A 130 7.87 3.92 9.49
N GLY A 131 6.75 4.66 9.49
CA GLY A 131 6.75 6.09 9.18
C GLY A 131 6.79 6.38 7.67
N GLU A 132 6.54 5.39 6.82
CA GLU A 132 6.55 5.55 5.37
C GLU A 132 5.12 5.76 4.86
N TYR A 133 4.96 6.57 3.80
CA TYR A 133 3.67 6.73 3.16
C TYR A 133 3.34 5.51 2.29
N GLY A 134 2.15 4.96 2.48
CA GLY A 134 1.64 3.86 1.66
C GLY A 134 1.32 4.30 0.24
N LEU A 135 1.27 3.35 -0.68
CA LEU A 135 0.86 3.63 -2.05
C LEU A 135 -0.59 4.14 -2.09
N PRO A 136 -0.93 5.11 -2.96
CA PRO A 136 -2.23 5.78 -2.98
C PRO A 136 -3.35 4.94 -3.63
N PHE A 137 -3.32 3.61 -3.42
CA PHE A 137 -4.39 2.71 -3.87
C PHE A 137 -5.57 2.65 -2.88
N MET A 138 -5.30 2.94 -1.61
CA MET A 138 -6.37 3.11 -0.62
C MET A 138 -6.71 4.59 -0.51
N ASP A 139 -8.00 4.90 -0.51
CA ASP A 139 -8.46 6.26 -0.28
C ASP A 139 -8.54 6.57 1.22
N TYR A 140 -7.39 6.83 1.82
CA TYR A 140 -7.26 7.12 3.25
C TYR A 140 -8.11 8.32 3.70
N ARG A 141 -8.40 9.25 2.79
CA ARG A 141 -9.18 10.45 3.11
C ARG A 141 -10.67 10.17 3.29
N THR A 142 -11.18 9.13 2.65
CA THR A 142 -12.60 8.74 2.81
C THR A 142 -12.82 7.85 4.02
N ILE A 143 -11.76 7.19 4.52
CA ILE A 143 -11.84 6.33 5.71
C ILE A 143 -11.75 7.15 7.00
N SER A 144 -11.13 8.33 6.97
CA SER A 144 -11.00 9.20 8.14
C SER A 144 -12.24 10.08 8.32
N PRO A 145 -12.89 10.08 9.49
CA PRO A 145 -13.83 11.16 9.83
C PRO A 145 -13.03 12.47 9.91
N ALA A 146 -13.63 13.51 9.38
CA ALA A 146 -13.15 14.88 9.50
C ALA A 146 -13.07 15.30 10.98
#